data_46a7cc6a07b577fa6635bc70161cd994
#
_entry.id   46a7cc6a07b577fa6635bc70161cd994
#
_cell.length_a   1.000
_cell.length_b   1.000
_cell.length_c   1.000
_cell.angle_alpha   90.00
_cell.angle_beta   90.00
_cell.angle_gamma   90.00
#
_symmetry.space_group_name_H-M   'P 1'
#
loop_
_entity.id
_entity.type
_entity.pdbx_description
1 polymer ?
#
loop_
_entity_poly.entity_id
_entity_poly.type
_entity_poly.pdbx_seq_one_letter_code
_entity_poly.pdbx_strand_id
1 'polypeptide(L)'
;MTWSPLPVGVDDFEKLRKEQYYYIDKTLFIKDLLDMKGEVNLFTRPRRFGKTLNMSMLRCFFEKGMKGQAELFCGLQIMKAGERYLAFMGKYPVISLSLKSMKQPSFELAFEMLKKEVGGEFARHWRQVDESGKLTQAQKDRYLRIRDLKGVESDYADALKFLSECLRISEGERTV
;
A
#
# COMPACT_ATOMS: atom_id res chain seq x y z
N MET A 1 25.83 -2.08 24.15
CA MET A 1 24.42 -2.40 23.85
C MET A 1 23.81 -1.15 23.26
N THR A 2 23.51 -1.14 21.95
CA THR A 2 22.81 -0.02 21.31
C THR A 2 21.34 -0.08 21.70
N TRP A 3 20.89 0.92 22.41
CA TRP A 3 19.50 1.02 22.86
C TRP A 3 18.62 1.46 21.70
N SER A 4 17.68 0.63 21.29
CA SER A 4 16.70 1.01 20.25
C SER A 4 15.51 1.69 20.92
N PRO A 5 15.12 2.90 20.51
CA PRO A 5 13.97 3.60 21.08
C PRO A 5 12.66 2.86 20.80
N LEU A 6 11.68 2.98 21.69
CA LEU A 6 10.35 2.41 21.48
C LEU A 6 9.58 3.19 20.42
N PRO A 7 8.87 2.52 19.50
CA PRO A 7 8.14 3.17 18.39
C PRO A 7 6.79 3.76 18.83
N VAL A 8 6.80 4.67 19.80
CA VAL A 8 5.57 5.28 20.29
C VAL A 8 4.97 6.18 19.21
N GLY A 9 3.77 5.82 18.72
CA GLY A 9 3.08 6.57 17.67
C GLY A 9 3.62 6.33 16.25
N VAL A 10 4.60 5.43 16.07
CA VAL A 10 5.13 5.05 14.75
C VAL A 10 4.29 3.91 14.19
N ASP A 11 3.61 4.16 13.09
CA ASP A 11 2.77 3.19 12.36
C ASP A 11 3.23 2.96 10.91
N ASP A 12 4.36 3.54 10.52
CA ASP A 12 5.03 3.34 9.24
C ASP A 12 6.25 2.42 9.41
N PHE A 13 6.29 1.33 8.64
CA PHE A 13 7.34 0.31 8.74
C PHE A 13 8.68 0.81 8.19
N GLU A 14 8.66 1.59 7.12
CA GLU A 14 9.89 2.14 6.53
C GLU A 14 10.58 3.07 7.52
N LYS A 15 9.83 3.99 8.11
CA LYS A 15 10.34 4.88 9.16
C LYS A 15 10.88 4.09 10.35
N LEU A 16 10.11 3.11 10.82
CA LEU A 16 10.50 2.26 11.97
C LEU A 16 11.86 1.60 11.72
N ARG A 17 12.09 1.07 10.52
CA ARG A 17 13.33 0.38 10.17
C ARG A 17 14.51 1.34 9.95
N LYS A 18 14.29 2.44 9.23
CA LYS A 18 15.34 3.44 8.93
C LYS A 18 15.86 4.13 10.19
N GLU A 19 14.97 4.45 11.11
CA GLU A 19 15.32 5.12 12.37
C GLU A 19 15.70 4.13 13.49
N GLN A 20 15.79 2.82 13.19
CA GLN A 20 16.25 1.75 14.09
C GLN A 20 15.44 1.64 15.40
N TYR A 21 14.14 1.89 15.33
CA TYR A 21 13.24 1.65 16.46
C TYR A 21 13.21 0.16 16.85
N TYR A 22 12.89 -0.11 18.11
CA TYR A 22 12.66 -1.47 18.58
C TYR A 22 11.48 -2.08 17.82
N TYR A 23 11.72 -3.20 17.16
CA TYR A 23 10.71 -3.91 16.37
C TYR A 23 10.56 -5.35 16.82
N ILE A 24 9.33 -5.73 17.17
CA ILE A 24 8.97 -7.13 17.36
C ILE A 24 8.68 -7.70 15.98
N ASP A 25 9.56 -8.56 15.51
CA ASP A 25 9.49 -9.11 14.15
C ASP A 25 8.23 -9.95 13.94
N LYS A 26 7.38 -9.47 13.04
CA LYS A 26 6.16 -10.13 12.57
C LYS A 26 6.19 -10.43 11.09
N THR A 27 7.38 -10.40 10.47
CA THR A 27 7.51 -10.53 9.00
C THR A 27 7.12 -11.91 8.48
N LEU A 28 7.12 -12.96 9.30
CA LEU A 28 6.55 -14.27 8.92
C LEU A 28 5.06 -14.21 8.57
N PHE A 29 4.36 -13.15 8.97
CA PHE A 29 3.01 -12.88 8.51
C PHE A 29 2.90 -12.81 6.96
N ILE A 30 3.95 -12.33 6.28
CA ILE A 30 4.02 -12.34 4.81
C ILE A 30 4.01 -13.78 4.29
N LYS A 31 4.79 -14.66 4.92
CA LYS A 31 4.82 -16.08 4.58
C LYS A 31 3.45 -16.72 4.75
N ASP A 32 2.81 -16.50 5.91
CA ASP A 32 1.50 -17.06 6.22
C ASP A 32 0.46 -16.60 5.20
N LEU A 33 0.48 -15.30 4.81
CA LEU A 33 -0.39 -14.73 3.79
C LEU A 33 -0.22 -15.43 2.43
N LEU A 34 1.02 -15.63 2.01
CA LEU A 34 1.34 -16.28 0.74
C LEU A 34 0.97 -17.78 0.74
N ASP A 35 1.14 -18.45 1.87
CA ASP A 35 0.78 -19.87 2.02
C ASP A 35 -0.74 -20.09 2.04
N MET A 36 -1.51 -19.15 2.63
CA MET A 36 -2.99 -19.19 2.65
C MET A 36 -3.60 -19.05 1.25
N LYS A 37 -2.94 -18.40 0.31
CA LYS A 37 -3.41 -18.16 -1.08
C LYS A 37 -4.82 -17.56 -1.16
N GLY A 38 -5.26 -16.85 -0.14
CA GLY A 38 -6.57 -16.21 -0.09
C GLY A 38 -6.62 -15.00 -1.00
N GLU A 39 -7.64 -14.90 -1.86
CA GLU A 39 -7.87 -13.68 -2.67
C GLU A 39 -8.29 -12.51 -1.80
N VAL A 40 -8.98 -12.78 -0.69
CA VAL A 40 -9.39 -11.78 0.31
C VAL A 40 -8.99 -12.27 1.69
N ASN A 41 -8.28 -11.42 2.43
CA ASN A 41 -7.84 -11.73 3.78
C ASN A 41 -8.33 -10.64 4.74
N LEU A 42 -9.09 -11.04 5.76
CA LEU A 42 -9.60 -10.15 6.80
C LEU A 42 -8.81 -10.33 8.10
N PHE A 43 -8.14 -9.28 8.55
CA PHE A 43 -7.38 -9.28 9.80
C PHE A 43 -8.06 -8.40 10.86
N THR A 44 -8.76 -9.06 11.77
CA THR A 44 -9.40 -8.39 12.90
C THR A 44 -8.47 -8.45 14.12
N ARG A 45 -8.10 -7.30 14.64
CA ARG A 45 -7.29 -7.17 15.87
C ARG A 45 -7.77 -5.96 16.67
N PRO A 46 -7.69 -5.98 17.98
CA PRO A 46 -7.98 -4.81 18.81
C PRO A 46 -7.15 -3.58 18.41
N ARG A 47 -7.55 -2.42 18.90
CA ARG A 47 -6.74 -1.19 18.71
C ARG A 47 -5.34 -1.38 19.33
N ARG A 48 -4.31 -0.73 18.74
CA ARG A 48 -2.91 -0.78 19.20
C ARG A 48 -2.19 -2.12 19.01
N PHE A 49 -2.76 -3.08 18.29
CA PHE A 49 -2.10 -4.35 17.94
C PHE A 49 -1.31 -4.33 16.62
N GLY A 50 -0.89 -3.14 16.18
CA GLY A 50 0.01 -3.00 15.04
C GLY A 50 -0.61 -3.25 13.65
N LYS A 51 -1.96 -3.17 13.48
CA LYS A 51 -2.61 -3.37 12.17
C LYS A 51 -2.02 -2.46 11.09
N THR A 52 -1.95 -1.17 11.34
CA THR A 52 -1.43 -0.18 10.38
C THR A 52 0.04 -0.46 10.06
N LEU A 53 0.84 -0.78 11.06
CA LEU A 53 2.24 -1.11 10.88
C LEU A 53 2.42 -2.39 10.03
N ASN A 54 1.59 -3.42 10.25
CA ASN A 54 1.63 -4.64 9.43
C ASN A 54 1.19 -4.36 7.98
N MET A 55 0.18 -3.50 7.76
CA MET A 55 -0.20 -3.09 6.41
C MET A 55 0.91 -2.29 5.72
N SER A 56 1.58 -1.37 6.44
CA SER A 56 2.76 -0.66 5.94
C SER A 56 3.91 -1.63 5.61
N MET A 57 4.14 -2.65 6.45
CA MET A 57 5.13 -3.70 6.20
C MET A 57 4.80 -4.50 4.93
N LEU A 58 3.55 -4.91 4.74
CA LEU A 58 3.12 -5.63 3.52
C LEU A 58 3.34 -4.75 2.28
N ARG A 59 2.95 -3.48 2.34
CA ARG A 59 3.23 -2.53 1.26
C ARG A 59 4.72 -2.47 0.96
N CYS A 60 5.56 -2.26 1.97
CA CYS A 60 7.01 -2.21 1.80
C CYS A 60 7.59 -3.50 1.22
N PHE A 61 6.96 -4.66 1.45
CA PHE A 61 7.43 -5.92 0.91
C PHE A 61 7.04 -6.12 -0.55
N PHE A 62 5.79 -5.87 -0.90
CA PHE A 62 5.28 -6.19 -2.23
C PHE A 62 5.51 -5.08 -3.26
N GLU A 63 5.60 -3.82 -2.82
CA GLU A 63 5.56 -2.67 -3.73
C GLU A 63 6.77 -2.60 -4.67
N LYS A 64 6.48 -2.58 -5.97
CA LYS A 64 7.47 -2.46 -7.04
C LYS A 64 8.10 -1.07 -7.05
N GLY A 65 9.42 -1.03 -7.27
CA GLY A 65 10.16 0.23 -7.43
C GLY A 65 10.52 0.94 -6.13
N MET A 66 10.24 0.34 -4.97
CA MET A 66 10.65 0.90 -3.69
C MET A 66 12.18 0.77 -3.51
N LYS A 67 12.86 1.89 -3.36
CA LYS A 67 14.32 1.91 -3.13
C LYS A 67 14.68 1.41 -1.74
N GLY A 68 15.75 0.60 -1.65
CA GLY A 68 16.23 0.08 -0.36
C GLY A 68 15.31 -0.96 0.29
N GLN A 69 14.39 -1.55 -0.45
CA GLN A 69 13.39 -2.49 0.05
C GLN A 69 14.02 -3.67 0.79
N ALA A 70 15.02 -4.33 0.20
CA ALA A 70 15.70 -5.46 0.83
C ALA A 70 16.41 -5.07 2.13
N GLU A 71 16.90 -3.83 2.22
CA GLU A 71 17.56 -3.30 3.42
C GLU A 71 16.59 -3.17 4.59
N LEU A 72 15.34 -2.79 4.32
CA LEU A 72 14.30 -2.69 5.36
C LEU A 72 14.04 -4.05 6.04
N PHE A 73 14.16 -5.14 5.29
CA PHE A 73 13.93 -6.49 5.79
C PHE A 73 15.20 -7.21 6.26
N CYS A 74 16.36 -6.59 6.09
CA CYS A 74 17.63 -7.18 6.51
C CYS A 74 17.60 -7.60 7.99
N GLY A 75 18.00 -8.84 8.28
CA GLY A 75 18.01 -9.42 9.62
C GLY A 75 16.65 -9.93 10.13
N LEU A 76 15.55 -9.71 9.40
CA LEU A 76 14.21 -10.18 9.78
C LEU A 76 13.94 -11.62 9.31
N GLN A 77 12.97 -12.26 9.95
CA GLN A 77 12.68 -13.69 9.75
C GLN A 77 12.24 -14.01 8.32
N ILE A 78 11.55 -13.12 7.64
CA ILE A 78 11.12 -13.33 6.25
C ILE A 78 12.32 -13.57 5.31
N MET A 79 13.46 -12.92 5.57
CA MET A 79 14.67 -13.11 4.77
C MET A 79 15.24 -14.53 4.88
N LYS A 80 14.84 -15.28 5.91
CA LYS A 80 15.22 -16.68 6.15
C LYS A 80 14.12 -17.66 5.73
N ALA A 81 12.97 -17.19 5.29
CA ALA A 81 11.82 -18.03 4.96
C ALA A 81 11.99 -18.86 3.67
N GLY A 82 12.95 -18.47 2.82
CA GLY A 82 13.26 -19.14 1.56
C GLY A 82 12.93 -18.33 0.31
N GLU A 83 13.65 -18.63 -0.78
CA GLU A 83 13.58 -17.87 -2.04
C GLU A 83 12.17 -17.79 -2.64
N ARG A 84 11.35 -18.84 -2.48
CA ARG A 84 9.98 -18.87 -2.99
C ARG A 84 9.12 -17.71 -2.46
N TYR A 85 9.40 -17.21 -1.25
CA TYR A 85 8.69 -16.05 -0.67
C TYR A 85 9.35 -14.74 -1.08
N LEU A 86 10.68 -14.71 -1.12
CA LEU A 86 11.44 -13.53 -1.52
C LEU A 86 11.21 -13.17 -3.00
N ALA A 87 10.86 -14.14 -3.83
CA ALA A 87 10.49 -13.91 -5.23
C ALA A 87 9.32 -12.93 -5.41
N PHE A 88 8.49 -12.73 -4.37
CA PHE A 88 7.37 -11.78 -4.39
C PHE A 88 7.78 -10.35 -3.98
N MET A 89 8.97 -10.18 -3.41
CA MET A 89 9.44 -8.87 -2.94
C MET A 89 9.61 -7.90 -4.10
N GLY A 90 8.95 -6.75 -4.01
CA GLY A 90 9.07 -5.69 -5.02
C GLY A 90 8.51 -6.03 -6.39
N LYS A 91 7.52 -6.93 -6.49
CA LYS A 91 6.99 -7.40 -7.79
C LYS A 91 5.69 -6.75 -8.20
N TYR A 92 4.94 -6.18 -7.28
CA TYR A 92 3.55 -5.77 -7.56
C TYR A 92 3.33 -4.27 -7.40
N PRO A 93 2.49 -3.64 -8.20
CA PRO A 93 1.89 -2.37 -7.82
C PRO A 93 0.97 -2.63 -6.61
N VAL A 94 1.10 -1.82 -5.57
CA VAL A 94 0.32 -1.97 -4.32
C VAL A 94 -0.60 -0.77 -4.16
N ILE A 95 -1.90 -0.99 -4.01
CA ILE A 95 -2.88 0.03 -3.64
C ILE A 95 -3.09 -0.04 -2.12
N SER A 96 -2.77 1.04 -1.42
CA SER A 96 -2.87 1.10 0.03
C SER A 96 -3.72 2.28 0.49
N LEU A 97 -4.84 2.00 1.14
CA LEU A 97 -5.78 3.02 1.60
C LEU A 97 -5.97 2.97 3.11
N SER A 98 -6.07 4.14 3.72
CA SER A 98 -6.45 4.28 5.11
C SER A 98 -7.81 4.96 5.24
N LEU A 99 -8.77 4.27 5.86
CA LEU A 99 -10.08 4.84 6.14
C LEU A 99 -10.16 5.56 7.50
N LYS A 100 -9.01 5.85 8.14
CA LYS A 100 -8.96 6.51 9.45
C LYS A 100 -9.62 7.89 9.43
N SER A 101 -9.46 8.63 8.33
CA SER A 101 -9.99 9.99 8.16
C SER A 101 -11.49 10.03 7.79
N MET A 102 -12.11 8.87 7.50
CA MET A 102 -13.51 8.81 7.05
C MET A 102 -14.53 9.01 8.17
N LYS A 103 -14.14 8.95 9.43
CA LYS A 103 -15.04 9.19 10.56
C LYS A 103 -15.29 10.69 10.71
N GLN A 104 -16.29 11.20 10.00
CA GLN A 104 -16.68 12.59 9.96
C GLN A 104 -18.13 12.77 10.42
N PRO A 105 -18.56 13.97 10.85
CA PRO A 105 -19.91 14.24 11.33
C PRO A 105 -20.97 14.25 10.21
N SER A 106 -20.59 14.44 8.95
CA SER A 106 -21.50 14.39 7.81
C SER A 106 -20.95 13.54 6.67
N PHE A 107 -21.85 13.10 5.78
CA PHE A 107 -21.50 12.35 4.58
C PHE A 107 -20.61 13.17 3.65
N GLU A 108 -20.92 14.44 3.45
CA GLU A 108 -20.16 15.33 2.56
C GLU A 108 -18.71 15.44 3.00
N LEU A 109 -18.46 15.62 4.29
CA LEU A 109 -17.12 15.67 4.84
C LEU A 109 -16.40 14.32 4.74
N ALA A 110 -17.11 13.22 5.00
CA ALA A 110 -16.55 11.88 4.85
C ALA A 110 -16.17 11.61 3.38
N PHE A 111 -17.03 12.02 2.44
CA PHE A 111 -16.77 11.86 1.02
C PHE A 111 -15.61 12.73 0.53
N GLU A 112 -15.48 13.96 1.01
CA GLU A 112 -14.30 14.80 0.72
C GLU A 112 -13.00 14.16 1.23
N MET A 113 -13.01 13.51 2.40
CA MET A 113 -11.84 12.76 2.88
C MET A 113 -11.55 11.54 2.01
N LEU A 114 -12.60 10.82 1.57
CA LEU A 114 -12.45 9.69 0.64
C LEU A 114 -11.82 10.14 -0.69
N LYS A 115 -12.29 11.24 -1.26
CA LYS A 115 -11.69 11.80 -2.49
C LYS A 115 -10.20 12.08 -2.32
N LYS A 116 -9.80 12.66 -1.19
CA LYS A 116 -8.39 12.96 -0.90
C LYS A 116 -7.54 11.70 -0.78
N GLU A 117 -8.02 10.67 -0.08
CA GLU A 117 -7.30 9.40 0.08
C GLU A 117 -7.15 8.68 -1.27
N VAL A 118 -8.24 8.56 -2.02
CA VAL A 118 -8.24 7.95 -3.35
C VAL A 118 -7.37 8.76 -4.32
N GLY A 119 -7.55 10.07 -4.38
CA GLY A 119 -6.73 10.94 -5.24
C GLY A 119 -5.23 10.86 -4.90
N GLY A 120 -4.90 10.72 -3.61
CA GLY A 120 -3.53 10.49 -3.15
C GLY A 120 -2.93 9.19 -3.72
N GLU A 121 -3.69 8.09 -3.74
CA GLU A 121 -3.24 6.85 -4.38
C GLU A 121 -3.06 7.00 -5.89
N PHE A 122 -3.97 7.69 -6.58
CA PHE A 122 -3.80 8.01 -8.00
C PHE A 122 -2.56 8.88 -8.23
N ALA A 123 -2.29 9.86 -7.38
CA ALA A 123 -1.10 10.71 -7.49
C ALA A 123 0.19 9.89 -7.27
N ARG A 124 0.18 8.95 -6.33
CA ARG A 124 1.33 8.10 -6.01
C ARG A 124 1.74 7.20 -7.17
N HIS A 125 0.77 6.69 -7.92
CA HIS A 125 1.00 5.81 -9.07
C HIS A 125 1.11 6.54 -10.42
N TRP A 126 0.86 7.86 -10.43
CA TRP A 126 0.80 8.62 -11.69
C TRP A 126 2.02 8.46 -12.57
N ARG A 127 3.20 8.53 -11.99
CA ARG A 127 4.45 8.42 -12.76
C ARG A 127 4.54 7.12 -13.55
N GLN A 128 4.26 6.00 -12.90
CA GLN A 128 4.30 4.66 -13.53
C GLN A 128 3.28 4.56 -14.66
N VAL A 129 2.08 5.09 -14.42
CA VAL A 129 0.97 5.05 -15.38
C VAL A 129 1.28 5.93 -16.60
N ASP A 130 1.77 7.15 -16.39
CA ASP A 130 2.06 8.10 -17.46
C ASP A 130 3.25 7.68 -18.32
N GLU A 131 4.36 7.27 -17.69
CA GLU A 131 5.57 6.81 -18.39
C GLU A 131 5.31 5.54 -19.23
N SER A 132 4.31 4.72 -18.88
CA SER A 132 3.96 3.54 -19.66
C SER A 132 3.43 3.86 -21.07
N GLY A 133 2.75 4.99 -21.23
CA GLY A 133 2.13 5.40 -22.48
C GLY A 133 1.00 4.51 -23.00
N LYS A 134 0.56 3.50 -22.20
CA LYS A 134 -0.36 2.45 -22.64
C LYS A 134 -1.85 2.78 -22.45
N LEU A 135 -2.17 3.80 -21.66
CA LEU A 135 -3.55 4.20 -21.43
C LEU A 135 -4.12 4.97 -22.63
N THR A 136 -5.37 4.74 -22.95
CA THR A 136 -6.11 5.56 -23.91
C THR A 136 -6.31 6.99 -23.36
N GLN A 137 -6.57 7.97 -24.26
CA GLN A 137 -6.80 9.35 -23.84
C GLN A 137 -7.95 9.47 -22.84
N ALA A 138 -9.06 8.77 -23.08
CA ALA A 138 -10.21 8.77 -22.16
C ALA A 138 -9.86 8.22 -20.77
N GLN A 139 -9.03 7.17 -20.69
CA GLN A 139 -8.54 6.64 -19.42
C GLN A 139 -7.62 7.64 -18.72
N LYS A 140 -6.71 8.30 -19.45
CA LYS A 140 -5.86 9.37 -18.88
C LYS A 140 -6.69 10.53 -18.34
N ASP A 141 -7.67 10.99 -19.09
CA ASP A 141 -8.52 12.10 -18.68
C ASP A 141 -9.32 11.75 -17.40
N ARG A 142 -9.87 10.54 -17.33
CA ARG A 142 -10.55 10.06 -16.11
C ARG A 142 -9.56 9.94 -14.94
N TYR A 143 -8.38 9.39 -15.16
CA TYR A 143 -7.33 9.25 -14.16
C TYR A 143 -6.97 10.61 -13.54
N LEU A 144 -6.72 11.59 -14.40
CA LEU A 144 -6.35 12.95 -13.99
C LEU A 144 -7.48 13.66 -13.23
N ARG A 145 -8.76 13.47 -13.64
CA ARG A 145 -9.90 14.04 -12.88
C ARG A 145 -9.96 13.49 -11.46
N ILE A 146 -9.75 12.19 -11.27
CA ILE A 146 -9.76 11.57 -9.92
C ILE A 146 -8.55 12.04 -9.12
N ARG A 147 -7.35 12.00 -9.70
CA ARG A 147 -6.11 12.46 -9.08
C ARG A 147 -6.20 13.90 -8.59
N ASP A 148 -6.73 14.77 -9.41
CA ASP A 148 -6.80 16.22 -9.15
C ASP A 148 -8.07 16.62 -8.37
N LEU A 149 -8.81 15.65 -7.82
CA LEU A 149 -10.02 15.80 -7.02
C LEU A 149 -11.17 16.50 -7.78
N LYS A 150 -11.15 16.46 -9.12
CA LYS A 150 -12.16 17.04 -10.02
C LYS A 150 -13.21 16.04 -10.48
N GLY A 151 -13.08 14.77 -10.01
CA GLY A 151 -14.03 13.72 -10.33
C GLY A 151 -15.39 13.94 -9.70
N VAL A 152 -16.44 13.49 -10.39
CA VAL A 152 -17.80 13.41 -9.86
C VAL A 152 -17.98 12.15 -9.00
N GLU A 153 -19.08 12.04 -8.26
CA GLU A 153 -19.31 10.91 -7.34
C GLU A 153 -19.18 9.54 -8.03
N SER A 154 -19.71 9.42 -9.25
CA SER A 154 -19.59 8.18 -10.03
C SER A 154 -18.16 7.80 -10.40
N ASP A 155 -17.24 8.77 -10.51
CA ASP A 155 -15.82 8.47 -10.74
C ASP A 155 -15.17 7.75 -9.55
N TYR A 156 -15.66 8.03 -8.33
CA TYR A 156 -15.13 7.44 -7.11
C TYR A 156 -15.79 6.11 -6.73
N ALA A 157 -16.98 5.82 -7.26
CA ALA A 157 -17.72 4.59 -6.95
C ALA A 157 -16.93 3.31 -7.32
N ASP A 158 -16.16 3.35 -8.41
CA ASP A 158 -15.33 2.24 -8.89
C ASP A 158 -13.84 2.62 -9.04
N ALA A 159 -13.41 3.72 -8.43
CA ALA A 159 -12.07 4.29 -8.61
C ALA A 159 -10.94 3.27 -8.33
N LEU A 160 -11.07 2.45 -7.29
CA LEU A 160 -10.03 1.46 -6.97
C LEU A 160 -9.91 0.37 -8.02
N LYS A 161 -11.05 -0.09 -8.54
CA LYS A 161 -11.08 -1.03 -9.66
C LYS A 161 -10.42 -0.41 -10.89
N PHE A 162 -10.76 0.82 -11.20
CA PHE A 162 -10.19 1.55 -12.32
C PHE A 162 -8.67 1.77 -12.14
N LEU A 163 -8.21 2.14 -10.94
CA LEU A 163 -6.78 2.26 -10.64
C LEU A 163 -6.05 0.92 -10.85
N SER A 164 -6.62 -0.17 -10.33
CA SER A 164 -6.06 -1.51 -10.51
C SER A 164 -5.95 -1.90 -11.99
N GLU A 165 -6.96 -1.57 -12.81
CA GLU A 165 -6.93 -1.80 -14.26
C GLU A 165 -5.84 -0.97 -14.94
N CYS A 166 -5.71 0.32 -14.59
CA CYS A 166 -4.66 1.19 -15.13
C CYS A 166 -3.25 0.65 -14.79
N LEU A 167 -3.05 0.22 -13.56
CA LEU A 167 -1.78 -0.36 -13.12
C LEU A 167 -1.48 -1.68 -13.86
N ARG A 168 -2.47 -2.55 -14.01
CA ARG A 168 -2.31 -3.79 -14.78
C ARG A 168 -1.96 -3.52 -16.24
N ILE A 169 -2.57 -2.52 -16.89
CA ILE A 169 -2.24 -2.12 -18.26
C ILE A 169 -0.81 -1.59 -18.34
N SER A 170 -0.41 -0.78 -17.37
CA SER A 170 0.90 -0.13 -17.34
C SER A 170 2.04 -1.11 -17.04
N GLU A 171 1.86 -1.98 -16.05
CA GLU A 171 2.90 -2.83 -15.51
C GLU A 171 2.86 -4.28 -16.05
N GLY A 172 1.71 -4.75 -16.53
CA GLY A 172 1.49 -6.14 -16.95
C GLY A 172 1.28 -7.11 -15.79
N GLU A 173 1.33 -6.64 -14.54
CA GLU A 173 1.22 -7.43 -13.32
C GLU A 173 -0.12 -7.20 -12.61
N ARG A 174 -0.55 -8.19 -11.80
CA ARG A 174 -1.70 -8.00 -10.90
C ARG A 174 -1.36 -6.98 -9.82
N THR A 175 -2.35 -6.18 -9.43
CA THR A 175 -2.25 -5.24 -8.29
C THR A 175 -2.52 -5.99 -6.98
N VAL A 176 -1.79 -5.62 -5.94
CA VAL A 176 -1.97 -6.08 -4.55
C VAL A 176 -2.52 -4.94 -3.71
#